data_e9069db5d792569da7da2179c25cbed0
#
_entry.id   e9069db5d792569da7da2179c25cbed0
#
_cell.length_a   1.000
_cell.length_b   1.000
_cell.length_c   1.000
_cell.angle_alpha   90.00
_cell.angle_beta   90.00
_cell.angle_gamma   90.00
#
_symmetry.space_group_name_H-M   'P 1'
#
loop_
_entity.id
_entity.type
_entity.pdbx_description
1 polymer ?
#
loop_
_entity_poly.entity_id
_entity_poly.type
_entity_poly.pdbx_seq_one_letter_code
_entity_poly.pdbx_strand_id
1 'polypeptide(L)'
;IKPDGYAIWENIQNELDRRFKATGVKNVYMPMFIPESLLQKEKDHVEGFAPEVAWVTHGGLEPLQERMCVRPTSETLFCDFYAKDIQSYRDLPKLYNQWCSVVRWEKTTRPFLRSREFLWQEGHTAHATRQEAEEETMKMVNVYADFARNYMAVPVVVGHKSPNERFAGALDTMTIEALMQDGKA
;
A
#
# COMPACT_ATOMS: atom_id res chain seq x y z
N ILE A 1 7.39 17.62 5.41
CA ILE A 1 8.66 17.00 5.87
C ILE A 1 9.79 17.97 5.53
N LYS A 2 10.69 18.28 6.49
CA LYS A 2 11.86 19.13 6.29
C LYS A 2 13.01 18.33 5.64
N PRO A 3 14.05 19.01 5.08
CA PRO A 3 15.09 18.35 4.28
C PRO A 3 15.73 17.13 4.94
N ASP A 4 16.14 17.22 6.21
CA ASP A 4 16.80 16.09 6.90
C ASP A 4 15.88 14.87 7.05
N GLY A 5 14.60 15.10 7.41
CA GLY A 5 13.60 14.03 7.46
C GLY A 5 13.23 13.49 6.08
N TYR A 6 13.26 14.33 5.06
CA TYR A 6 12.99 13.88 3.69
C TYR A 6 14.17 13.07 3.12
N ALA A 7 15.40 13.43 3.46
CA ALA A 7 16.59 12.67 3.09
C ALA A 7 16.57 11.23 3.67
N ILE A 8 16.02 11.03 4.86
CA ILE A 8 15.80 9.68 5.42
C ILE A 8 14.83 8.90 4.52
N TRP A 9 13.71 9.55 4.11
CA TRP A 9 12.76 8.95 3.19
C TRP A 9 13.38 8.59 1.83
N GLU A 10 14.17 9.48 1.24
CA GLU A 10 14.85 9.21 -0.03
C GLU A 10 15.80 8.00 0.06
N ASN A 11 16.52 7.89 1.16
CA ASN A 11 17.41 6.73 1.40
C ASN A 11 16.60 5.42 1.55
N ILE A 12 15.49 5.45 2.28
CA ILE A 12 14.56 4.30 2.40
C ILE A 12 14.04 3.91 1.03
N GLN A 13 13.51 4.88 0.28
CA GLN A 13 12.97 4.66 -1.05
C GLN A 13 14.00 4.07 -2.00
N ASN A 14 15.18 4.67 -2.08
CA ASN A 14 16.24 4.24 -2.99
C ASN A 14 16.68 2.79 -2.71
N GLU A 15 16.89 2.43 -1.45
CA GLU A 15 17.35 1.08 -1.11
C GLU A 15 16.25 0.03 -1.28
N LEU A 16 15.01 0.31 -0.85
CA LEU A 16 13.89 -0.62 -1.05
C LEU A 16 13.55 -0.78 -2.54
N ASP A 17 13.54 0.31 -3.31
CA ASP A 17 13.28 0.26 -4.75
C ASP A 17 14.31 -0.62 -5.48
N ARG A 18 15.58 -0.49 -5.13
CA ARG A 18 16.65 -1.34 -5.64
C ARG A 18 16.39 -2.83 -5.34
N ARG A 19 15.96 -3.13 -4.10
CA ARG A 19 15.65 -4.51 -3.67
C ARG A 19 14.44 -5.07 -4.41
N PHE A 20 13.37 -4.30 -4.56
CA PHE A 20 12.18 -4.71 -5.31
C PHE A 20 12.51 -4.99 -6.78
N LYS A 21 13.23 -4.10 -7.43
CA LYS A 21 13.66 -4.30 -8.82
C LYS A 21 14.52 -5.53 -9.01
N ALA A 22 15.35 -5.88 -8.03
CA ALA A 22 16.15 -7.10 -8.06
C ALA A 22 15.30 -8.38 -8.03
N THR A 23 14.04 -8.33 -7.57
CA THR A 23 13.09 -9.44 -7.59
C THR A 23 12.20 -9.46 -8.85
N GLY A 24 12.40 -8.52 -9.78
CA GLY A 24 11.60 -8.41 -11.01
C GLY A 24 10.39 -7.47 -10.91
N VAL A 25 10.18 -6.83 -9.78
CA VAL A 25 9.12 -5.84 -9.57
C VAL A 25 9.36 -4.61 -10.45
N LYS A 26 8.28 -4.09 -11.04
CA LYS A 26 8.28 -2.88 -11.88
C LYS A 26 7.46 -1.78 -11.23
N ASN A 27 7.98 -0.56 -11.25
CA ASN A 27 7.26 0.60 -10.77
C ASN A 27 6.24 1.07 -11.81
N VAL A 28 5.07 1.44 -11.32
CA VAL A 28 3.97 2.05 -12.07
C VAL A 28 3.45 3.27 -11.31
N TYR A 29 2.53 4.01 -11.91
CA TYR A 29 1.86 5.13 -11.24
C TYR A 29 0.37 5.09 -11.58
N MET A 30 -0.47 4.92 -10.56
CA MET A 30 -1.93 4.96 -10.64
C MET A 30 -2.46 6.37 -10.35
N PRO A 31 -3.64 6.73 -10.87
CA PRO A 31 -4.25 8.03 -10.61
C PRO A 31 -4.43 8.33 -9.12
N MET A 32 -4.31 9.60 -8.75
CA MET A 32 -4.54 10.06 -7.38
C MET A 32 -6.03 10.02 -6.99
N PHE A 33 -6.90 10.32 -7.94
CA PHE A 33 -8.34 10.41 -7.70
C PHE A 33 -9.05 9.13 -8.11
N ILE A 34 -9.90 8.62 -7.23
CA ILE A 34 -10.69 7.41 -7.44
C ILE A 34 -12.16 7.79 -7.50
N PRO A 35 -12.87 7.51 -8.61
CA PRO A 35 -14.31 7.73 -8.69
C PRO A 35 -15.08 6.95 -7.61
N GLU A 36 -16.12 7.55 -7.06
CA GLU A 36 -16.95 6.89 -6.03
C GLU A 36 -17.55 5.58 -6.52
N SER A 37 -18.00 5.54 -7.78
CA SER A 37 -18.54 4.33 -8.42
C SER A 37 -17.56 3.16 -8.43
N LEU A 38 -16.24 3.44 -8.55
CA LEU A 38 -15.22 2.40 -8.51
C LEU A 38 -15.03 1.88 -7.09
N LEU A 39 -15.07 2.75 -6.08
CA LEU A 39 -15.01 2.33 -4.68
C LEU A 39 -16.20 1.47 -4.28
N GLN A 40 -17.40 1.79 -4.77
CA GLN A 40 -18.62 1.04 -4.45
C GLN A 40 -18.63 -0.39 -5.00
N LYS A 41 -17.85 -0.68 -6.05
CA LYS A 41 -17.69 -2.06 -6.56
C LYS A 41 -17.01 -2.99 -5.58
N GLU A 42 -16.22 -2.46 -4.68
CA GLU A 42 -15.45 -3.20 -3.66
C GLU A 42 -15.94 -2.87 -2.25
N LYS A 43 -17.25 -2.89 -2.04
CA LYS A 43 -17.91 -2.47 -0.81
C LYS A 43 -17.30 -3.07 0.45
N ASP A 44 -16.89 -4.32 0.41
CA ASP A 44 -16.32 -5.04 1.55
C ASP A 44 -14.93 -4.52 1.94
N HIS A 45 -14.15 -3.99 0.99
CA HIS A 45 -12.87 -3.35 1.24
C HIS A 45 -13.02 -1.88 1.68
N VAL A 46 -14.06 -1.20 1.19
CA VAL A 46 -14.33 0.22 1.43
C VAL A 46 -14.92 0.49 2.81
N GLU A 47 -15.63 -0.46 3.40
CA GLU A 47 -16.21 -0.28 4.75
C GLU A 47 -15.14 0.06 5.80
N GLY A 48 -13.92 -0.47 5.66
CA GLY A 48 -12.79 -0.12 6.53
C GLY A 48 -12.23 1.29 6.32
N PHE A 49 -12.37 1.88 5.12
CA PHE A 49 -11.80 3.20 4.78
C PHE A 49 -12.84 4.30 4.61
N ALA A 50 -14.12 3.97 4.47
CA ALA A 50 -15.19 4.94 4.17
C ALA A 50 -15.22 6.18 5.11
N PRO A 51 -14.91 6.06 6.42
CA PRO A 51 -14.89 7.22 7.32
C PRO A 51 -13.66 8.12 7.15
N GLU A 52 -12.62 7.65 6.47
CA GLU A 52 -11.28 8.27 6.44
C GLU A 52 -10.86 8.79 5.08
N VAL A 53 -11.74 8.79 4.07
CA VAL A 53 -11.42 9.32 2.75
C VAL A 53 -11.66 10.82 2.66
N ALA A 54 -10.76 11.51 1.95
CA ALA A 54 -10.95 12.90 1.57
C ALA A 54 -11.71 12.97 0.24
N TRP A 55 -12.85 13.63 0.22
CA TRP A 55 -13.70 13.76 -0.96
C TRP A 55 -13.40 15.01 -1.76
N VAL A 56 -13.31 14.87 -3.07
CA VAL A 56 -13.23 15.96 -4.05
C VAL A 56 -14.57 16.05 -4.74
N THR A 57 -15.21 17.21 -4.60
CA THR A 57 -16.58 17.47 -5.07
C THR A 57 -16.65 18.49 -6.19
N HIS A 58 -15.58 19.23 -6.43
CA HIS A 58 -15.51 20.28 -7.45
C HIS A 58 -14.25 20.14 -8.30
N GLY A 59 -14.38 20.45 -9.59
CA GLY A 59 -13.28 20.70 -10.51
C GLY A 59 -13.21 22.21 -10.81
N GLY A 60 -12.25 22.91 -10.23
CA GLY A 60 -12.29 24.37 -10.20
C GLY A 60 -13.47 24.87 -9.36
N LEU A 61 -14.36 25.68 -9.96
CA LEU A 61 -15.58 26.19 -9.31
C LEU A 61 -16.84 25.36 -9.60
N GLU A 62 -16.75 24.42 -10.51
CA GLU A 62 -17.89 23.60 -10.94
C GLU A 62 -18.00 22.30 -10.15
N PRO A 63 -19.20 21.93 -9.68
CA PRO A 63 -19.39 20.64 -9.04
C PRO A 63 -19.14 19.51 -10.02
N LEU A 64 -18.50 18.44 -9.55
CA LEU A 64 -18.30 17.23 -10.33
C LEU A 64 -19.63 16.47 -10.47
N GLN A 65 -19.86 15.85 -11.62
CA GLN A 65 -21.02 14.96 -11.83
C GLN A 65 -20.97 13.74 -10.89
N GLU A 66 -19.77 13.25 -10.63
CA GLU A 66 -19.47 12.20 -9.67
C GLU A 66 -18.33 12.67 -8.76
N ARG A 67 -18.51 12.55 -7.46
CA ARG A 67 -17.43 12.86 -6.53
C ARG A 67 -16.31 11.82 -6.62
N MET A 68 -15.10 12.27 -6.35
CA MET A 68 -13.92 11.41 -6.30
C MET A 68 -13.33 11.44 -4.91
N CYS A 69 -12.63 10.40 -4.50
CA CYS A 69 -11.80 10.48 -3.30
C CYS A 69 -10.32 10.60 -3.67
N VAL A 70 -9.56 11.24 -2.81
CA VAL A 70 -8.10 11.14 -2.82
C VAL A 70 -7.75 9.74 -2.32
N ARG A 71 -6.93 9.01 -3.05
CA ARG A 71 -6.61 7.60 -2.77
C ARG A 71 -6.16 7.37 -1.32
N PRO A 72 -6.84 6.53 -0.54
CA PRO A 72 -6.35 6.02 0.74
C PRO A 72 -5.44 4.80 0.58
N THR A 73 -5.52 4.15 -0.56
CA THR A 73 -4.72 3.10 -1.19
C THR A 73 -5.09 3.05 -2.66
N SER A 74 -4.26 2.46 -3.49
CA SER A 74 -4.57 2.27 -4.92
C SER A 74 -5.05 0.85 -5.24
N GLU A 75 -5.32 0.00 -4.26
CA GLU A 75 -5.71 -1.40 -4.45
C GLU A 75 -6.86 -1.56 -5.44
N THR A 76 -7.93 -0.78 -5.27
CA THR A 76 -9.11 -0.79 -6.16
C THR A 76 -8.74 -0.47 -7.62
N LEU A 77 -7.82 0.51 -7.82
CA LEU A 77 -7.34 0.85 -9.16
C LEU A 77 -6.51 -0.27 -9.77
N PHE A 78 -5.63 -0.89 -8.98
CA PHE A 78 -4.84 -2.04 -9.43
C PHE A 78 -5.74 -3.22 -9.80
N CYS A 79 -6.74 -3.52 -8.99
CA CYS A 79 -7.69 -4.61 -9.26
C CYS A 79 -8.49 -4.36 -10.53
N ASP A 80 -9.03 -3.14 -10.73
CA ASP A 80 -9.77 -2.78 -11.95
C ASP A 80 -8.85 -2.82 -13.19
N PHE A 81 -7.61 -2.38 -13.05
CA PHE A 81 -6.61 -2.47 -14.12
C PHE A 81 -6.28 -3.93 -14.45
N TYR A 82 -5.97 -4.77 -13.47
CA TYR A 82 -5.64 -6.17 -13.69
C TYR A 82 -6.78 -6.96 -14.29
N ALA A 83 -8.03 -6.68 -13.87
CA ALA A 83 -9.21 -7.33 -14.45
C ALA A 83 -9.35 -7.09 -15.95
N LYS A 84 -8.79 -5.99 -16.47
CA LYS A 84 -8.80 -5.64 -17.90
C LYS A 84 -7.53 -6.07 -18.63
N ASP A 85 -6.38 -6.03 -17.96
CA ASP A 85 -5.07 -6.24 -18.56
C ASP A 85 -4.68 -7.73 -18.61
N ILE A 86 -5.15 -8.54 -17.65
CA ILE A 86 -4.87 -9.98 -17.62
C ILE A 86 -5.89 -10.72 -18.48
N GLN A 87 -5.47 -11.16 -19.65
CA GLN A 87 -6.30 -11.89 -20.62
C GLN A 87 -6.01 -13.39 -20.61
N SER A 88 -4.83 -13.79 -20.13
CA SER A 88 -4.43 -15.19 -20.07
C SER A 88 -3.40 -15.42 -18.96
N TYR A 89 -3.14 -16.70 -18.65
CA TYR A 89 -2.09 -17.07 -17.68
C TYR A 89 -0.68 -16.59 -18.11
N ARG A 90 -0.48 -16.30 -19.38
CA ARG A 90 0.80 -15.80 -19.92
C ARG A 90 1.09 -14.35 -19.50
N ASP A 91 0.08 -13.63 -19.06
CA ASP A 91 0.20 -12.26 -18.56
C ASP A 91 0.63 -12.22 -17.09
N LEU A 92 0.71 -13.39 -16.44
CA LEU A 92 1.09 -13.56 -15.05
C LEU A 92 2.55 -14.06 -14.91
N PRO A 93 3.23 -13.76 -13.79
CA PRO A 93 2.74 -12.90 -12.71
C PRO A 93 2.79 -11.41 -13.07
N LYS A 94 1.91 -10.61 -12.49
CA LYS A 94 2.03 -9.15 -12.45
C LYS A 94 2.72 -8.78 -11.14
N LEU A 95 3.84 -8.08 -11.22
CA LEU A 95 4.64 -7.66 -10.05
C LEU A 95 4.84 -6.14 -10.14
N TYR A 96 3.83 -5.39 -9.69
CA TYR A 96 3.87 -3.93 -9.77
C TYR A 96 3.93 -3.29 -8.40
N ASN A 97 4.69 -2.21 -8.32
CA ASN A 97 4.86 -1.38 -7.15
C ASN A 97 4.61 0.09 -7.51
N GLN A 98 4.12 0.84 -6.56
CA GLN A 98 3.93 2.29 -6.68
C GLN A 98 4.52 3.00 -5.48
N TRP A 99 5.35 4.00 -5.74
CA TRP A 99 5.76 5.00 -4.76
C TRP A 99 4.86 6.22 -4.90
N CYS A 100 4.15 6.58 -3.84
CA CYS A 100 3.21 7.69 -3.89
C CYS A 100 2.87 8.23 -2.50
N SER A 101 2.13 9.34 -2.47
CA SER A 101 1.40 9.74 -1.28
C SER A 101 -0.02 9.18 -1.28
N VAL A 102 -0.56 8.96 -0.10
CA VAL A 102 -1.97 8.63 0.14
C VAL A 102 -2.54 9.52 1.24
N VAL A 103 -3.86 9.64 1.27
CA VAL A 103 -4.57 10.44 2.27
C VAL A 103 -5.55 9.57 3.04
N ARG A 104 -5.37 9.52 4.36
CA ARG A 104 -6.30 8.93 5.31
C ARG A 104 -6.69 9.99 6.33
N TRP A 105 -7.96 10.32 6.40
CA TRP A 105 -8.45 11.44 7.21
C TRP A 105 -8.58 11.05 8.68
N GLU A 106 -7.45 10.69 9.28
CA GLU A 106 -7.40 10.25 10.67
C GLU A 106 -7.77 11.38 11.67
N LYS A 107 -8.51 11.00 12.72
CA LYS A 107 -8.91 11.92 13.79
C LYS A 107 -7.73 12.36 14.64
N THR A 108 -6.79 11.45 14.91
CA THR A 108 -5.61 11.70 15.74
C THR A 108 -4.35 11.53 14.93
N THR A 109 -3.53 12.57 14.87
CA THR A 109 -2.26 12.56 14.15
C THR A 109 -1.08 12.65 15.13
N ARG A 110 0.06 12.07 14.74
CA ARG A 110 1.35 12.22 15.42
C ARG A 110 2.37 12.74 14.40
N PRO A 111 3.11 13.81 14.71
CA PRO A 111 4.13 14.31 13.80
C PRO A 111 5.06 13.20 13.35
N PHE A 112 5.37 13.16 12.04
CA PHE A 112 6.22 12.20 11.35
C PHE A 112 5.70 10.74 11.29
N LEU A 113 5.08 10.23 12.33
CA LEU A 113 4.66 8.84 12.43
C LEU A 113 3.26 8.57 11.87
N ARG A 114 2.34 9.54 12.04
CA ARG A 114 0.94 9.40 11.64
C ARG A 114 0.38 10.74 11.20
N SER A 115 0.40 11.00 9.90
CA SER A 115 -0.14 12.20 9.27
C SER A 115 -1.29 11.84 8.35
N ARG A 116 -2.14 12.82 8.04
CA ARG A 116 -3.27 12.62 7.12
C ARG A 116 -2.82 12.32 5.70
N GLU A 117 -1.78 12.97 5.22
CA GLU A 117 -1.05 12.60 4.04
C GLU A 117 0.28 12.00 4.44
N PHE A 118 0.65 10.88 3.85
CA PHE A 118 1.94 10.26 4.07
C PHE A 118 2.47 9.60 2.80
N LEU A 119 3.78 9.53 2.73
CA LEU A 119 4.50 8.85 1.66
C LEU A 119 4.60 7.37 2.00
N TRP A 120 4.39 6.54 1.02
CA TRP A 120 4.54 5.11 1.18
C TRP A 120 4.91 4.40 -0.12
N GLN A 121 5.01 3.12 -0.04
CA GLN A 121 5.07 2.21 -1.15
C GLN A 121 3.91 1.22 -1.00
N GLU A 122 3.29 0.87 -2.11
CA GLU A 122 2.31 -0.20 -2.20
C GLU A 122 2.63 -1.09 -3.39
N GLY A 123 2.84 -2.38 -3.12
CA GLY A 123 3.01 -3.40 -4.15
C GLY A 123 1.73 -4.20 -4.30
N HIS A 124 1.25 -4.34 -5.52
CA HIS A 124 0.10 -5.16 -5.85
C HIS A 124 0.52 -6.19 -6.87
N THR A 125 0.35 -7.46 -6.54
CA THR A 125 0.77 -8.57 -7.40
C THR A 125 -0.38 -9.49 -7.73
N ALA A 126 -0.32 -10.11 -8.91
CA ALA A 126 -1.28 -11.13 -9.32
C ALA A 126 -0.52 -12.37 -9.82
N HIS A 127 -0.98 -13.53 -9.41
CA HIS A 127 -0.33 -14.82 -9.67
C HIS A 127 -1.32 -15.84 -10.23
N ALA A 128 -0.82 -16.86 -10.92
CA ALA A 128 -1.65 -17.91 -11.48
C ALA A 128 -2.14 -18.90 -10.41
N THR A 129 -1.36 -19.10 -9.35
CA THR A 129 -1.67 -20.06 -8.30
C THR A 129 -1.51 -19.44 -6.91
N ARG A 130 -2.19 -20.02 -5.94
CA ARG A 130 -2.03 -19.69 -4.52
C ARG A 130 -0.58 -19.85 -4.07
N GLN A 131 0.07 -20.94 -4.47
CA GLN A 131 1.46 -21.19 -4.10
C GLN A 131 2.40 -20.08 -4.55
N GLU A 132 2.27 -19.61 -5.80
CA GLU A 132 3.06 -18.48 -6.31
C GLU A 132 2.84 -17.21 -5.50
N ALA A 133 1.60 -16.93 -5.09
CA ALA A 133 1.28 -15.77 -4.26
C ALA A 133 1.88 -15.88 -2.86
N GLU A 134 1.87 -17.07 -2.26
CA GLU A 134 2.49 -17.33 -0.95
C GLU A 134 4.02 -17.21 -1.03
N GLU A 135 4.65 -17.71 -2.09
CA GLU A 135 6.09 -17.58 -2.32
C GLU A 135 6.50 -16.11 -2.49
N GLU A 136 5.71 -15.32 -3.22
CA GLU A 136 5.97 -13.89 -3.37
C GLU A 136 5.77 -13.14 -2.04
N THR A 137 4.74 -13.48 -1.27
CA THR A 137 4.51 -12.92 0.07
C THR A 137 5.71 -13.17 0.99
N MET A 138 6.21 -14.41 1.03
CA MET A 138 7.39 -14.76 1.84
C MET A 138 8.65 -14.05 1.36
N LYS A 139 8.83 -13.92 0.06
CA LYS A 139 9.94 -13.17 -0.52
C LYS A 139 9.91 -11.71 -0.07
N MET A 140 8.77 -11.05 -0.18
CA MET A 140 8.64 -9.63 0.20
C MET A 140 8.80 -9.41 1.70
N VAL A 141 8.20 -10.26 2.53
CA VAL A 141 8.40 -10.19 3.99
C VAL A 141 9.88 -10.28 4.36
N ASN A 142 10.64 -11.16 3.70
CA ASN A 142 12.08 -11.28 3.92
C ASN A 142 12.85 -10.03 3.45
N VAL A 143 12.45 -9.42 2.33
CA VAL A 143 13.03 -8.15 1.86
C VAL A 143 12.83 -7.06 2.90
N TYR A 144 11.61 -6.91 3.42
CA TYR A 144 11.32 -5.91 4.46
C TYR A 144 12.04 -6.19 5.77
N ALA A 145 12.07 -7.44 6.22
CA ALA A 145 12.72 -7.82 7.47
C ALA A 145 14.24 -7.59 7.40
N ASP A 146 14.87 -7.97 6.29
CA ASP A 146 16.29 -7.73 6.07
C ASP A 146 16.62 -6.23 6.00
N PHE A 147 15.81 -5.47 5.26
CA PHE A 147 15.95 -4.03 5.19
C PHE A 147 15.83 -3.37 6.57
N ALA A 148 14.80 -3.73 7.35
CA ALA A 148 14.60 -3.18 8.69
C ALA A 148 15.80 -3.48 9.60
N ARG A 149 16.26 -4.73 9.65
CA ARG A 149 17.33 -5.17 10.54
C ARG A 149 18.70 -4.65 10.12
N ASN A 150 19.04 -4.79 8.86
CA ASN A 150 20.41 -4.61 8.37
C ASN A 150 20.69 -3.23 7.77
N TYR A 151 19.64 -2.52 7.33
CA TYR A 151 19.78 -1.18 6.78
C TYR A 151 19.31 -0.09 7.75
N MET A 152 18.13 -0.30 8.37
CA MET A 152 17.55 0.66 9.30
C MET A 152 18.01 0.45 10.76
N ALA A 153 18.67 -0.66 11.06
CA ALA A 153 19.03 -1.09 12.42
C ALA A 153 17.81 -1.18 13.37
N VAL A 154 16.63 -1.53 12.81
CA VAL A 154 15.40 -1.72 13.57
C VAL A 154 15.14 -3.22 13.73
N PRO A 155 15.21 -3.76 14.97
CA PRO A 155 14.90 -5.15 15.22
C PRO A 155 13.42 -5.39 15.00
N VAL A 156 13.10 -6.37 14.15
CA VAL A 156 11.70 -6.73 13.83
C VAL A 156 11.47 -8.20 14.06
N VAL A 157 10.25 -8.53 14.45
CA VAL A 157 9.71 -9.89 14.50
C VAL A 157 8.85 -10.11 13.26
N VAL A 158 9.07 -11.25 12.59
CA VAL A 158 8.24 -11.68 11.45
C VAL A 158 7.18 -12.65 11.96
N GLY A 159 5.95 -12.47 11.52
CA GLY A 159 4.84 -13.33 11.93
C GLY A 159 3.61 -13.20 11.07
N HIS A 160 2.58 -13.96 11.43
CA HIS A 160 1.24 -13.86 10.87
C HIS A 160 0.35 -13.04 11.80
N LYS A 161 -0.46 -12.16 11.26
CA LYS A 161 -1.49 -11.47 12.03
C LYS A 161 -2.56 -12.45 12.49
N SER A 162 -3.06 -12.23 13.70
CA SER A 162 -4.21 -12.96 14.21
C SER A 162 -5.45 -12.74 13.33
N PRO A 163 -6.41 -13.67 13.29
CA PRO A 163 -7.62 -13.50 12.46
C PRO A 163 -8.35 -12.17 12.69
N ASN A 164 -8.31 -11.65 13.91
CA ASN A 164 -8.98 -10.38 14.26
C ASN A 164 -8.24 -9.13 13.80
N GLU A 165 -6.98 -9.26 13.42
CA GLU A 165 -6.13 -8.15 12.95
C GLU A 165 -5.85 -8.19 11.45
N ARG A 166 -6.33 -9.25 10.78
CA ARG A 166 -6.22 -9.36 9.32
C ARG A 166 -7.06 -8.29 8.64
N PHE A 167 -6.58 -7.81 7.51
CA PHE A 167 -7.35 -6.94 6.65
C PHE A 167 -8.61 -7.65 6.15
N ALA A 168 -9.72 -6.92 6.05
CA ALA A 168 -10.98 -7.48 5.55
C ALA A 168 -10.79 -8.11 4.16
N GLY A 169 -11.21 -9.37 4.01
CA GLY A 169 -11.03 -10.15 2.78
C GLY A 169 -9.69 -10.87 2.64
N ALA A 170 -8.69 -10.61 3.49
CA ALA A 170 -7.41 -11.30 3.43
C ALA A 170 -7.53 -12.75 3.96
N LEU A 171 -7.06 -13.71 3.17
CA LEU A 171 -6.95 -15.12 3.59
C LEU A 171 -5.83 -15.31 4.62
N ASP A 172 -4.74 -14.55 4.46
CA ASP A 172 -3.63 -14.50 5.38
C ASP A 172 -2.97 -13.12 5.35
N THR A 173 -2.25 -12.76 6.41
CA THR A 173 -1.51 -11.51 6.51
C THR A 173 -0.19 -11.75 7.22
N MET A 174 0.91 -11.59 6.49
CA MET A 174 2.25 -11.56 7.05
C MET A 174 2.59 -10.14 7.50
N THR A 175 3.35 -10.03 8.58
CA THR A 175 3.78 -8.74 9.13
C THR A 175 5.23 -8.79 9.59
N ILE A 176 5.86 -7.63 9.62
CA ILE A 176 7.05 -7.35 10.42
C ILE A 176 6.66 -6.33 11.49
N GLU A 177 7.02 -6.55 12.71
CA GLU A 177 6.64 -5.70 13.83
C GLU A 177 7.86 -5.33 14.68
N ALA A 178 7.99 -4.06 15.03
CA ALA A 178 9.03 -3.55 15.89
C ALA A 178 8.41 -3.00 17.18
N LEU A 179 8.86 -3.46 18.33
CA LEU A 179 8.39 -2.94 19.60
C LEU A 179 8.84 -1.49 19.79
N MET A 180 7.87 -0.59 19.92
CA MET A 180 8.08 0.83 20.16
C MET A 180 8.20 1.13 21.67
N GLN A 181 8.72 2.31 22.02
CA GLN A 181 8.92 2.72 23.42
C GLN A 181 7.62 2.80 24.24
N ASP A 182 6.49 2.99 23.59
CA ASP A 182 5.16 3.02 24.22
C ASP A 182 4.54 1.62 24.40
N GLY A 183 5.29 0.56 24.10
CA GLY A 183 4.86 -0.82 24.25
C GLY A 183 3.95 -1.33 23.12
N LYS A 184 3.81 -0.56 22.03
CA LYS A 184 3.09 -0.96 20.82
C LYS A 184 4.05 -1.43 19.73
N ALA A 185 3.55 -2.24 18.83
CA ALA A 185 4.23 -2.68 17.63
C ALA A 185 3.56 -2.12 16.38
#